data_c0333b8b4b20cbd06d20d07e115fe161
#
_entry.id   c0333b8b4b20cbd06d20d07e115fe161
#
_cell.length_a   1.000
_cell.length_b   1.000
_cell.length_c   1.000
_cell.angle_alpha   90.00
_cell.angle_beta   90.00
_cell.angle_gamma   90.00
#
_symmetry.space_group_name_H-M   'P 1'
#
loop_
_entity.id
_entity.type
_entity.pdbx_description
1 polymer ?
#
loop_
_entity_poly.entity_id
_entity_poly.type
_entity_poly.pdbx_seq_one_letter_code
_entity_poly.pdbx_strand_id
1 'polypeptide(L)'
;MKYLSILALIFTLLSCGDEVVTFKTDKERYSYLLGVEIAKPFITQAPFTKMDKEKMIEGFENPVKEVELKKYYKDLELLLGQTGQSFNEKYKEQGSFAVGKINRERFDHYFDELDAKSLINSDFVKKGFSDGLNKKDAVALKGLDRKKIMASFEALMNNKYQKITAGYKAEGDAFMAANKKKPGVITTASGLQYIVIKEGKGPKPGRDARVKMSYVGMNPDGSIFDQSPAGQGISFGLNEVIPGWTEGIQLMSVGSKIRLFVPQELGYAGNPPQGANIKPYSPLIFEMELMAIEKATVPNTALPQELVQRP
;
A
#
# COMPACT_ATOMS: atom_id res chain seq x y z
N MET A 1 10.65 -78.53 10.13
CA MET A 1 10.83 -77.46 11.11
C MET A 1 12.22 -76.87 10.92
N LYS A 2 12.38 -75.86 10.20
CA LYS A 2 13.58 -74.97 10.21
C LYS A 2 13.15 -73.65 9.65
N TYR A 3 13.11 -72.63 10.50
CA TYR A 3 12.87 -71.21 10.13
C TYR A 3 14.11 -70.68 9.44
N LEU A 4 13.95 -70.26 8.20
CA LEU A 4 14.96 -69.49 7.49
C LEU A 4 14.56 -68.01 7.56
N SER A 5 15.24 -67.29 8.43
CA SER A 5 15.12 -65.82 8.54
C SER A 5 15.87 -65.20 7.33
N ILE A 6 15.11 -64.64 6.41
CA ILE A 6 15.68 -63.79 5.38
C ILE A 6 15.76 -62.36 5.95
N LEU A 7 16.96 -61.98 6.35
CA LEU A 7 17.32 -60.61 6.70
C LEU A 7 17.40 -59.82 5.40
N ALA A 8 16.32 -59.13 5.05
CA ALA A 8 16.37 -58.14 3.95
C ALA A 8 17.12 -56.92 4.45
N LEU A 9 18.36 -56.82 4.01
CA LEU A 9 19.19 -55.61 4.14
C LEU A 9 18.59 -54.54 3.22
N ILE A 10 17.77 -53.65 3.81
CA ILE A 10 17.35 -52.43 3.11
C ILE A 10 18.55 -51.50 3.10
N PHE A 11 19.28 -51.50 1.95
CA PHE A 11 20.16 -50.42 1.62
C PHE A 11 19.33 -49.20 1.35
N THR A 12 19.14 -48.35 2.36
CA THR A 12 18.72 -46.97 2.14
C THR A 12 19.89 -46.27 1.49
N LEU A 13 19.88 -46.28 0.16
CA LEU A 13 20.57 -45.26 -0.61
C LEU A 13 19.91 -43.91 -0.16
N LEU A 14 20.61 -43.18 0.67
CA LEU A 14 20.39 -41.74 0.84
C LEU A 14 20.69 -41.09 -0.51
N SER A 15 19.75 -41.21 -1.41
CA SER A 15 19.62 -40.27 -2.52
C SER A 15 19.32 -38.93 -1.88
N CYS A 16 20.24 -37.98 -2.04
CA CYS A 16 19.96 -36.57 -1.90
C CYS A 16 18.98 -36.16 -3.02
N GLY A 17 17.81 -36.75 -3.03
CA GLY A 17 16.70 -36.39 -3.92
C GLY A 17 15.98 -35.22 -3.32
N ASP A 18 15.85 -34.16 -4.09
CA ASP A 18 14.99 -33.04 -3.74
C ASP A 18 13.62 -33.58 -3.34
N GLU A 19 13.15 -33.22 -2.15
CA GLU A 19 11.86 -33.65 -1.62
C GLU A 19 10.75 -33.16 -2.56
N VAL A 20 10.03 -34.11 -3.16
CA VAL A 20 8.96 -33.78 -4.12
C VAL A 20 7.81 -33.14 -3.34
N VAL A 21 7.56 -31.86 -3.60
CA VAL A 21 6.45 -31.14 -3.01
C VAL A 21 5.13 -31.71 -3.53
N THR A 22 4.28 -32.17 -2.63
CA THR A 22 2.94 -32.70 -2.97
C THR A 22 1.88 -31.74 -2.45
N PHE A 23 0.89 -31.43 -3.29
CA PHE A 23 -0.22 -30.54 -2.95
C PHE A 23 -1.52 -31.32 -2.82
N LYS A 24 -2.19 -31.20 -1.68
CA LYS A 24 -3.50 -31.82 -1.42
C LYS A 24 -4.66 -30.90 -1.82
N THR A 25 -4.46 -29.59 -1.76
CA THR A 25 -5.51 -28.57 -1.95
C THR A 25 -5.04 -27.47 -2.90
N ASP A 26 -6.01 -26.75 -3.48
CA ASP A 26 -5.70 -25.53 -4.26
C ASP A 26 -5.09 -24.45 -3.38
N LYS A 27 -5.48 -24.38 -2.11
CA LYS A 27 -4.87 -23.48 -1.12
C LYS A 27 -3.35 -23.70 -1.01
N GLU A 28 -2.89 -24.94 -0.97
CA GLU A 28 -1.46 -25.26 -0.94
C GLU A 28 -0.77 -24.88 -2.25
N ARG A 29 -1.41 -25.14 -3.40
CA ARG A 29 -0.86 -24.83 -4.74
C ARG A 29 -0.65 -23.34 -4.93
N TYR A 30 -1.68 -22.52 -4.70
CA TYR A 30 -1.50 -21.07 -4.88
C TYR A 30 -0.63 -20.45 -3.78
N SER A 31 -0.64 -20.96 -2.55
CA SER A 31 0.28 -20.52 -1.50
C SER A 31 1.73 -20.75 -1.87
N TYR A 32 2.04 -21.92 -2.41
CA TYR A 32 3.37 -22.21 -2.94
C TYR A 32 3.76 -21.28 -4.10
N LEU A 33 2.87 -21.08 -5.06
CA LEU A 33 3.08 -20.15 -6.18
C LEU A 33 3.33 -18.71 -5.71
N LEU A 34 2.61 -18.23 -4.70
CA LEU A 34 2.86 -16.92 -4.10
C LEU A 34 4.30 -16.80 -3.58
N GLY A 35 4.80 -17.83 -2.89
CA GLY A 35 6.18 -17.87 -2.44
C GLY A 35 7.18 -17.80 -3.59
N VAL A 36 6.94 -18.55 -4.67
CA VAL A 36 7.77 -18.52 -5.89
C VAL A 36 7.79 -17.15 -6.54
N GLU A 37 6.63 -16.48 -6.63
CA GLU A 37 6.54 -15.14 -7.22
C GLU A 37 7.25 -14.08 -6.35
N ILE A 38 7.20 -14.20 -5.02
CA ILE A 38 7.98 -13.34 -4.12
C ILE A 38 9.48 -13.52 -4.34
N ALA A 39 9.95 -14.73 -4.62
CA ALA A 39 11.37 -15.03 -4.86
C ALA A 39 11.89 -14.50 -6.21
N LYS A 40 11.03 -14.36 -7.20
CA LYS A 40 11.39 -14.09 -8.60
C LYS A 40 12.27 -12.85 -8.82
N PRO A 41 12.02 -11.67 -8.22
CA PRO A 41 12.90 -10.51 -8.39
C PRO A 41 14.35 -10.79 -7.95
N PHE A 42 14.54 -11.61 -6.93
CA PHE A 42 15.85 -11.89 -6.34
C PHE A 42 16.71 -12.82 -7.19
N ILE A 43 16.13 -13.49 -8.16
CA ILE A 43 16.86 -14.35 -9.09
C ILE A 43 16.95 -13.78 -10.53
N THR A 44 16.25 -12.67 -10.80
CA THR A 44 16.15 -12.08 -12.15
C THR A 44 16.66 -10.66 -12.24
N GLN A 45 16.71 -9.90 -11.15
CA GLN A 45 17.01 -8.47 -11.17
C GLN A 45 18.27 -8.14 -10.38
N ALA A 46 19.21 -7.40 -11.01
CA ALA A 46 20.34 -6.82 -10.30
C ALA A 46 19.89 -5.61 -9.46
N PRO A 47 20.50 -5.34 -8.30
CA PRO A 47 21.63 -6.07 -7.67
C PRO A 47 21.21 -7.30 -6.87
N PHE A 48 19.91 -7.61 -6.75
CA PHE A 48 19.37 -8.65 -5.87
C PHE A 48 19.89 -10.05 -6.16
N THR A 49 20.27 -10.35 -7.40
CA THR A 49 20.88 -11.65 -7.79
C THR A 49 22.18 -11.96 -7.09
N LYS A 50 22.85 -10.96 -6.48
CA LYS A 50 24.07 -11.12 -5.69
C LYS A 50 23.83 -11.46 -4.23
N MET A 51 22.60 -11.39 -3.76
CA MET A 51 22.24 -11.63 -2.36
C MET A 51 22.47 -13.07 -1.93
N ASP A 52 22.65 -13.26 -0.63
CA ASP A 52 22.74 -14.58 -0.01
C ASP A 52 21.35 -15.19 0.12
N LYS A 53 21.10 -16.25 -0.63
CA LYS A 53 19.78 -16.91 -0.69
C LYS A 53 19.42 -17.59 0.63
N GLU A 54 20.39 -18.22 1.29
CA GLU A 54 20.16 -18.91 2.57
C GLU A 54 19.76 -17.91 3.65
N LYS A 55 20.42 -16.76 3.70
CA LYS A 55 20.07 -15.68 4.61
C LYS A 55 18.72 -15.04 4.29
N MET A 56 18.35 -14.90 3.02
CA MET A 56 17.00 -14.46 2.64
C MET A 56 15.94 -15.46 3.09
N ILE A 57 16.16 -16.76 2.93
CA ILE A 57 15.24 -17.81 3.38
C ILE A 57 15.11 -17.76 4.91
N GLU A 58 16.21 -17.75 5.64
CA GLU A 58 16.24 -17.64 7.09
C GLU A 58 15.44 -16.41 7.58
N GLY A 59 15.64 -15.27 6.94
CA GLY A 59 14.90 -14.05 7.22
C GLY A 59 13.39 -14.19 6.98
N PHE A 60 12.98 -14.87 5.92
CA PHE A 60 11.58 -15.02 5.54
C PHE A 60 10.82 -16.05 6.40
N GLU A 61 11.49 -16.99 7.04
CA GLU A 61 10.83 -18.08 7.80
C GLU A 61 9.99 -17.58 8.96
N ASN A 62 10.46 -16.58 9.69
CA ASN A 62 9.81 -16.10 10.90
C ASN A 62 9.23 -14.69 10.71
N PRO A 63 7.98 -14.45 11.17
CA PRO A 63 7.40 -13.12 11.14
C PRO A 63 8.22 -12.14 11.99
N VAL A 64 8.10 -10.86 11.71
CA VAL A 64 8.75 -9.77 12.44
C VAL A 64 7.69 -8.79 12.94
N LYS A 65 7.94 -8.17 14.09
CA LYS A 65 7.08 -7.10 14.58
C LYS A 65 7.41 -5.79 13.85
N GLU A 66 6.41 -5.01 13.53
CA GLU A 66 6.55 -3.73 12.81
C GLU A 66 7.60 -2.80 13.48
N VAL A 67 7.65 -2.77 14.80
CA VAL A 67 8.62 -1.97 15.58
C VAL A 67 10.07 -2.32 15.25
N GLU A 68 10.34 -3.53 14.80
CA GLU A 68 11.70 -4.02 14.46
C GLU A 68 12.09 -3.71 13.01
N LEU A 69 11.14 -3.33 12.15
CA LEU A 69 11.38 -3.10 10.72
C LEU A 69 12.43 -2.03 10.44
N LYS A 70 12.47 -0.95 11.24
CA LYS A 70 13.46 0.13 11.08
C LYS A 70 14.90 -0.40 11.04
N LYS A 71 15.21 -1.43 11.85
CA LYS A 71 16.51 -2.08 11.85
C LYS A 71 16.78 -2.74 10.49
N TYR A 72 15.83 -3.50 9.98
CA TYR A 72 16.00 -4.24 8.73
C TYR A 72 16.08 -3.32 7.50
N TYR A 73 15.35 -2.20 7.49
CA TYR A 73 15.52 -1.18 6.44
C TYR A 73 16.90 -0.55 6.48
N LYS A 74 17.46 -0.30 7.67
CA LYS A 74 18.83 0.19 7.81
C LYS A 74 19.85 -0.84 7.32
N ASP A 75 19.67 -2.11 7.65
CA ASP A 75 20.54 -3.20 7.19
C ASP A 75 20.52 -3.33 5.65
N LEU A 76 19.35 -3.15 5.05
CA LEU A 76 19.20 -3.13 3.59
C LEU A 76 19.87 -1.90 2.97
N GLU A 77 19.76 -0.72 3.58
CA GLU A 77 20.43 0.50 3.13
C GLU A 77 21.96 0.35 3.18
N LEU A 78 22.52 -0.30 4.20
CA LEU A 78 23.94 -0.61 4.28
C LEU A 78 24.42 -1.53 3.15
N LEU A 79 23.56 -2.45 2.70
CA LEU A 79 23.84 -3.35 1.59
C LEU A 79 23.75 -2.64 0.23
N LEU A 80 22.67 -1.89 -0.01
CA LEU A 80 22.29 -1.36 -1.33
C LEU A 80 22.55 0.14 -1.51
N GLY A 81 22.96 0.84 -0.46
CA GLY A 81 23.05 2.30 -0.44
C GLY A 81 21.67 2.98 -0.45
N GLN A 82 21.64 4.28 -0.28
CA GLN A 82 20.40 5.07 -0.22
C GLN A 82 19.56 5.01 -1.51
N THR A 83 20.22 4.84 -2.66
CA THR A 83 19.55 4.76 -3.97
C THR A 83 19.12 3.34 -4.34
N GLY A 84 19.51 2.32 -3.56
CA GLY A 84 19.22 0.92 -3.87
C GLY A 84 20.04 0.34 -5.07
N GLN A 85 21.02 1.07 -5.59
CA GLN A 85 21.76 0.70 -6.81
C GLN A 85 23.17 0.20 -6.55
N SER A 86 23.73 0.45 -5.38
CA SER A 86 25.04 -0.07 -4.98
C SER A 86 24.89 -1.46 -4.34
N PHE A 87 25.99 -2.22 -4.30
CA PHE A 87 26.02 -3.50 -3.58
C PHE A 87 27.31 -3.60 -2.79
N ASN A 88 27.19 -3.70 -1.46
CA ASN A 88 28.32 -3.75 -0.55
C ASN A 88 28.47 -5.16 0.04
N GLU A 89 29.46 -5.91 -0.45
CA GLU A 89 29.71 -7.29 -0.04
C GLU A 89 29.91 -7.46 1.48
N LYS A 90 30.41 -6.43 2.17
CA LYS A 90 30.60 -6.45 3.64
C LYS A 90 29.29 -6.69 4.39
N TYR A 91 28.17 -6.21 3.85
CA TYR A 91 26.86 -6.31 4.49
C TYR A 91 25.94 -7.32 3.82
N LYS A 92 26.48 -8.21 2.98
CA LYS A 92 25.72 -9.17 2.17
C LYS A 92 24.81 -10.06 3.01
N GLU A 93 25.34 -10.76 3.99
CA GLU A 93 24.55 -11.67 4.84
C GLU A 93 23.46 -10.92 5.62
N GLN A 94 23.86 -9.85 6.31
CA GLN A 94 22.96 -9.03 7.14
C GLN A 94 21.83 -8.39 6.30
N GLY A 95 22.17 -7.79 5.16
CA GLY A 95 21.19 -7.17 4.27
C GLY A 95 20.30 -8.20 3.57
N SER A 96 20.85 -9.38 3.22
CA SER A 96 20.04 -10.47 2.65
C SER A 96 19.02 -11.03 3.65
N PHE A 97 19.42 -11.21 4.91
CA PHE A 97 18.51 -11.56 5.99
C PHE A 97 17.42 -10.50 6.17
N ALA A 98 17.80 -9.22 6.14
CA ALA A 98 16.86 -8.11 6.24
C ALA A 98 15.83 -8.12 5.11
N VAL A 99 16.23 -8.43 3.87
CA VAL A 99 15.31 -8.59 2.74
C VAL A 99 14.27 -9.68 3.01
N GLY A 100 14.71 -10.82 3.54
CA GLY A 100 13.78 -11.89 3.93
C GLY A 100 12.73 -11.40 4.95
N LYS A 101 13.18 -10.71 6.00
CA LYS A 101 12.31 -10.14 7.04
C LYS A 101 11.32 -9.12 6.50
N ILE A 102 11.78 -8.18 5.68
CA ILE A 102 10.94 -7.13 5.10
C ILE A 102 9.88 -7.74 4.18
N ASN A 103 10.25 -8.72 3.35
CA ASN A 103 9.28 -9.35 2.45
C ASN A 103 8.27 -10.24 3.21
N ARG A 104 8.70 -10.89 4.28
CA ARG A 104 7.79 -11.65 5.14
C ARG A 104 6.77 -10.73 5.81
N GLU A 105 7.21 -9.62 6.37
CA GLU A 105 6.32 -8.67 7.03
C GLU A 105 5.32 -8.06 6.03
N ARG A 106 5.78 -7.60 4.87
CA ARG A 106 4.90 -7.06 3.83
C ARG A 106 3.84 -8.07 3.39
N PHE A 107 4.23 -9.33 3.28
CA PHE A 107 3.31 -10.39 2.96
C PHE A 107 2.27 -10.60 4.07
N ASP A 108 2.71 -10.72 5.32
CA ASP A 108 1.81 -10.92 6.47
C ASP A 108 0.87 -9.71 6.65
N HIS A 109 1.39 -8.48 6.55
CA HIS A 109 0.61 -7.24 6.65
C HIS A 109 -0.50 -7.15 5.59
N TYR A 110 -0.18 -7.46 4.32
CA TYR A 110 -1.16 -7.47 3.24
C TYR A 110 -2.34 -8.42 3.53
N PHE A 111 -2.06 -9.61 4.06
CA PHE A 111 -3.11 -10.58 4.39
C PHE A 111 -3.85 -10.25 5.70
N ASP A 112 -3.20 -9.54 6.61
CA ASP A 112 -3.85 -9.03 7.84
C ASP A 112 -4.83 -7.91 7.52
N GLU A 113 -4.43 -6.92 6.74
CA GLU A 113 -5.31 -5.81 6.33
C GLU A 113 -6.60 -6.30 5.65
N LEU A 114 -6.52 -7.38 4.90
CA LEU A 114 -7.66 -7.99 4.23
C LEU A 114 -8.35 -9.08 5.07
N ASP A 115 -7.93 -9.29 6.33
CA ASP A 115 -8.40 -10.45 7.13
C ASP A 115 -8.40 -11.76 6.31
N ALA A 116 -7.35 -11.97 5.51
CA ALA A 116 -7.27 -13.03 4.49
C ALA A 116 -6.24 -14.12 4.82
N LYS A 117 -5.63 -14.11 6.01
CA LYS A 117 -4.66 -15.14 6.43
C LYS A 117 -5.22 -16.56 6.36
N SER A 118 -6.51 -16.73 6.59
CA SER A 118 -7.18 -18.02 6.46
C SER A 118 -7.18 -18.58 5.03
N LEU A 119 -7.00 -17.73 4.04
CA LEU A 119 -6.95 -18.12 2.62
C LEU A 119 -5.60 -18.73 2.22
N ILE A 120 -4.54 -18.55 2.98
CA ILE A 120 -3.20 -19.03 2.64
C ILE A 120 -2.72 -20.14 3.60
N ASN A 121 -1.74 -20.90 3.12
CA ASN A 121 -0.95 -21.82 3.93
C ASN A 121 0.49 -21.31 4.00
N SER A 122 0.87 -20.74 5.14
CA SER A 122 2.16 -20.07 5.35
C SER A 122 3.37 -20.99 5.09
N ASP A 123 3.27 -22.29 5.39
CA ASP A 123 4.38 -23.23 5.19
C ASP A 123 4.62 -23.48 3.69
N PHE A 124 3.56 -23.55 2.89
CA PHE A 124 3.70 -23.62 1.43
C PHE A 124 4.20 -22.32 0.82
N VAL A 125 3.89 -21.16 1.39
CA VAL A 125 4.49 -19.88 0.96
C VAL A 125 5.99 -19.88 1.25
N LYS A 126 6.42 -20.27 2.44
CA LYS A 126 7.85 -20.37 2.80
C LYS A 126 8.58 -21.36 1.89
N LYS A 127 7.99 -22.54 1.68
CA LYS A 127 8.55 -23.56 0.79
C LYS A 127 8.69 -23.04 -0.65
N GLY A 128 7.66 -22.41 -1.18
CA GLY A 128 7.69 -21.79 -2.52
C GLY A 128 8.74 -20.70 -2.65
N PHE A 129 8.91 -19.86 -1.63
CA PHE A 129 9.96 -18.84 -1.60
C PHE A 129 11.37 -19.45 -1.65
N SER A 130 11.62 -20.46 -0.81
CA SER A 130 12.88 -21.18 -0.79
C SER A 130 13.18 -21.87 -2.13
N ASP A 131 12.20 -22.61 -2.67
CA ASP A 131 12.37 -23.33 -3.94
C ASP A 131 12.53 -22.37 -5.12
N GLY A 132 11.80 -21.25 -5.12
CA GLY A 132 11.94 -20.19 -6.12
C GLY A 132 13.35 -19.59 -6.15
N LEU A 133 13.91 -19.23 -4.99
CA LEU A 133 15.28 -18.73 -4.87
C LEU A 133 16.31 -19.75 -5.39
N ASN A 134 16.09 -21.04 -5.14
CA ASN A 134 16.98 -22.13 -5.51
C ASN A 134 16.70 -22.70 -6.91
N LYS A 135 15.70 -22.17 -7.64
CA LYS A 135 15.25 -22.65 -8.97
C LYS A 135 14.80 -24.12 -8.97
N LYS A 136 14.23 -24.58 -7.84
CA LYS A 136 13.69 -25.94 -7.67
C LYS A 136 12.19 -26.02 -7.94
N ASP A 137 11.49 -24.89 -8.06
CA ASP A 137 10.04 -24.77 -8.26
C ASP A 137 9.54 -25.46 -9.53
N ALA A 138 10.37 -25.59 -10.56
CA ALA A 138 10.00 -26.24 -11.83
C ALA A 138 9.58 -27.69 -11.65
N VAL A 139 10.17 -28.42 -10.72
CA VAL A 139 9.83 -29.83 -10.42
C VAL A 139 8.49 -29.90 -9.69
N ALA A 140 8.30 -29.07 -8.66
CA ALA A 140 7.07 -29.03 -7.87
C ALA A 140 5.86 -28.60 -8.71
N LEU A 141 6.07 -27.72 -9.70
CA LEU A 141 5.01 -27.15 -10.54
C LEU A 141 4.82 -27.89 -11.87
N LYS A 142 5.52 -29.03 -12.09
CA LYS A 142 5.38 -29.83 -13.30
C LYS A 142 3.94 -30.32 -13.48
N GLY A 143 3.35 -30.04 -14.63
CA GLY A 143 1.98 -30.45 -14.96
C GLY A 143 0.87 -29.59 -14.32
N LEU A 144 1.20 -28.55 -13.55
CA LEU A 144 0.23 -27.64 -12.99
C LEU A 144 0.01 -26.44 -13.94
N ASP A 145 -1.25 -26.08 -14.12
CA ASP A 145 -1.62 -24.85 -14.81
C ASP A 145 -1.52 -23.66 -13.83
N ARG A 146 -0.33 -23.04 -13.79
CA ARG A 146 -0.02 -21.89 -12.91
C ARG A 146 -1.02 -20.75 -13.11
N LYS A 147 -1.41 -20.48 -14.36
CA LYS A 147 -2.31 -19.37 -14.68
C LYS A 147 -3.71 -19.62 -14.11
N LYS A 148 -4.22 -20.84 -14.25
CA LYS A 148 -5.51 -21.24 -13.69
C LYS A 148 -5.50 -21.19 -12.15
N ILE A 149 -4.42 -21.67 -11.52
CA ILE A 149 -4.28 -21.65 -10.05
C ILE A 149 -4.28 -20.20 -9.54
N MET A 150 -3.49 -19.31 -10.15
CA MET A 150 -3.45 -17.90 -9.74
C MET A 150 -4.77 -17.19 -10.01
N ALA A 151 -5.46 -17.46 -11.10
CA ALA A 151 -6.79 -16.91 -11.37
C ALA A 151 -7.82 -17.32 -10.30
N SER A 152 -7.75 -18.55 -9.80
CA SER A 152 -8.60 -19.01 -8.68
C SER A 152 -8.30 -18.25 -7.40
N PHE A 153 -7.03 -17.99 -7.09
CA PHE A 153 -6.62 -17.20 -5.94
C PHE A 153 -7.07 -15.74 -6.07
N GLU A 154 -6.86 -15.12 -7.23
CA GLU A 154 -7.31 -13.75 -7.52
C GLU A 154 -8.82 -13.60 -7.34
N ALA A 155 -9.61 -14.58 -7.78
CA ALA A 155 -11.05 -14.59 -7.58
C ALA A 155 -11.43 -14.64 -6.09
N LEU A 156 -10.72 -15.44 -5.27
CA LEU A 156 -10.91 -15.50 -3.82
C LEU A 156 -10.58 -14.15 -3.16
N MET A 157 -9.44 -13.56 -3.52
CA MET A 157 -9.00 -12.28 -2.97
C MET A 157 -9.95 -11.14 -3.37
N ASN A 158 -10.40 -11.09 -4.63
CA ASN A 158 -11.39 -10.12 -5.09
C ASN A 158 -12.71 -10.26 -4.31
N ASN A 159 -13.19 -11.48 -4.10
CA ASN A 159 -14.41 -11.70 -3.30
C ASN A 159 -14.23 -11.20 -1.85
N LYS A 160 -13.08 -11.49 -1.24
CA LYS A 160 -12.76 -11.01 0.12
C LYS A 160 -12.71 -9.48 0.15
N TYR A 161 -11.99 -8.87 -0.79
CA TYR A 161 -11.87 -7.42 -0.92
C TYR A 161 -13.24 -6.74 -1.08
N GLN A 162 -14.10 -7.25 -1.96
CA GLN A 162 -15.45 -6.72 -2.18
C GLN A 162 -16.31 -6.77 -0.92
N LYS A 163 -16.22 -7.85 -0.12
CA LYS A 163 -16.96 -7.96 1.14
C LYS A 163 -16.50 -6.92 2.17
N ILE A 164 -15.19 -6.75 2.32
CA ILE A 164 -14.61 -5.79 3.28
C ILE A 164 -14.96 -4.37 2.86
N THR A 165 -14.77 -4.03 1.60
CA THR A 165 -15.02 -2.67 1.09
C THR A 165 -16.51 -2.32 1.08
N ALA A 166 -17.41 -3.28 0.89
CA ALA A 166 -18.84 -3.08 1.08
C ALA A 166 -19.18 -2.72 2.53
N GLY A 167 -18.49 -3.32 3.50
CA GLY A 167 -18.58 -2.94 4.92
C GLY A 167 -18.13 -1.50 5.15
N TYR A 168 -16.96 -1.12 4.66
CA TYR A 168 -16.45 0.25 4.79
C TYR A 168 -17.38 1.29 4.15
N LYS A 169 -17.94 0.97 2.98
CA LYS A 169 -18.92 1.83 2.33
C LYS A 169 -20.17 2.02 3.19
N ALA A 170 -20.71 0.93 3.71
CA ALA A 170 -21.90 0.99 4.58
C ALA A 170 -21.65 1.81 5.87
N GLU A 171 -20.46 1.65 6.49
CA GLU A 171 -20.02 2.46 7.64
C GLU A 171 -19.92 3.94 7.28
N GLY A 172 -19.33 4.25 6.13
CA GLY A 172 -19.19 5.61 5.61
C GLY A 172 -20.54 6.28 5.32
N ASP A 173 -21.44 5.57 4.65
CA ASP A 173 -22.80 6.05 4.36
C ASP A 173 -23.58 6.31 5.66
N ALA A 174 -23.46 5.42 6.64
CA ALA A 174 -24.09 5.58 7.95
C ALA A 174 -23.53 6.79 8.72
N PHE A 175 -22.20 7.00 8.67
CA PHE A 175 -21.56 8.17 9.25
C PHE A 175 -22.09 9.46 8.64
N MET A 176 -22.14 9.58 7.31
CA MET A 176 -22.65 10.77 6.62
C MET A 176 -24.13 11.01 6.91
N ALA A 177 -24.95 9.95 6.94
CA ALA A 177 -26.38 10.05 7.28
C ALA A 177 -26.61 10.51 8.72
N ALA A 178 -25.81 10.05 9.67
CA ALA A 178 -25.87 10.49 11.05
C ALA A 178 -25.37 11.93 11.20
N ASN A 179 -24.27 12.29 10.51
CA ASN A 179 -23.68 13.62 10.59
C ASN A 179 -24.60 14.70 10.05
N LYS A 180 -25.34 14.42 8.98
CA LYS A 180 -26.36 15.33 8.40
C LYS A 180 -27.40 15.80 9.41
N LYS A 181 -27.66 15.01 10.46
CA LYS A 181 -28.67 15.32 11.50
C LYS A 181 -28.12 16.15 12.65
N LYS A 182 -26.80 16.38 12.68
CA LYS A 182 -26.18 17.15 13.78
C LYS A 182 -26.50 18.65 13.66
N PRO A 183 -26.67 19.37 14.77
CA PRO A 183 -26.86 20.81 14.74
C PRO A 183 -25.72 21.54 14.02
N GLY A 184 -26.07 22.51 13.19
CA GLY A 184 -25.11 23.34 12.46
C GLY A 184 -24.50 22.70 11.20
N VAL A 185 -24.82 21.44 10.91
CA VAL A 185 -24.38 20.78 9.68
C VAL A 185 -25.22 21.24 8.49
N ILE A 186 -24.59 21.79 7.49
CA ILE A 186 -25.18 22.17 6.21
C ILE A 186 -24.80 21.11 5.18
N THR A 187 -25.76 20.67 4.36
CA THR A 187 -25.53 19.68 3.29
C THR A 187 -25.83 20.32 1.95
N THR A 188 -24.89 20.19 1.01
CA THR A 188 -25.05 20.67 -0.37
C THR A 188 -25.78 19.64 -1.24
N ALA A 189 -26.10 20.01 -2.46
CA ALA A 189 -26.78 19.13 -3.43
C ALA A 189 -25.94 17.90 -3.82
N SER A 190 -24.59 18.00 -3.77
CA SER A 190 -23.66 16.89 -4.06
C SER A 190 -23.55 15.89 -2.90
N GLY A 191 -24.11 16.22 -1.72
CA GLY A 191 -23.95 15.44 -0.49
C GLY A 191 -22.76 15.86 0.37
N LEU A 192 -21.96 16.84 -0.07
CA LEU A 192 -20.92 17.46 0.76
C LEU A 192 -21.58 18.07 2.01
N GLN A 193 -20.93 17.90 3.17
CA GLN A 193 -21.44 18.47 4.42
C GLN A 193 -20.37 19.36 5.05
N TYR A 194 -20.79 20.44 5.71
CA TYR A 194 -19.87 21.32 6.40
C TYR A 194 -20.49 22.03 7.59
N ILE A 195 -19.63 22.49 8.50
CA ILE A 195 -19.96 23.38 9.62
C ILE A 195 -19.04 24.60 9.52
N VAL A 196 -19.60 25.80 9.64
CA VAL A 196 -18.80 27.03 9.75
C VAL A 196 -18.35 27.18 11.20
N ILE A 197 -17.03 27.12 11.44
CA ILE A 197 -16.43 27.30 12.76
C ILE A 197 -16.16 28.79 13.00
N LYS A 198 -15.71 29.50 11.94
CA LYS A 198 -15.41 30.94 11.97
C LYS A 198 -15.75 31.55 10.62
N GLU A 199 -16.52 32.62 10.63
CA GLU A 199 -16.80 33.39 9.41
C GLU A 199 -15.58 34.18 8.96
N GLY A 200 -15.30 34.18 7.66
CA GLY A 200 -14.33 35.05 7.01
C GLY A 200 -15.02 36.30 6.43
N LYS A 201 -14.26 37.36 6.27
CA LYS A 201 -14.76 38.63 5.67
C LYS A 201 -14.17 38.95 4.30
N GLY A 202 -13.21 38.13 3.84
CA GLY A 202 -12.57 38.34 2.55
C GLY A 202 -13.38 37.76 1.38
N PRO A 203 -12.85 37.84 0.16
CA PRO A 203 -13.50 37.29 -1.03
C PRO A 203 -13.56 35.76 -0.99
N LYS A 204 -14.46 35.18 -1.81
CA LYS A 204 -14.53 33.75 -2.06
C LYS A 204 -13.70 33.38 -3.29
N PRO A 205 -13.01 32.22 -3.33
CA PRO A 205 -12.27 31.78 -4.50
C PRO A 205 -13.21 31.28 -5.61
N GLY A 206 -12.81 31.51 -6.85
CA GLY A 206 -13.42 30.87 -8.00
C GLY A 206 -12.87 29.45 -8.19
N ARG A 207 -13.47 28.69 -9.12
CA ARG A 207 -13.17 27.27 -9.36
C ARG A 207 -11.69 26.98 -9.70
N ASP A 208 -11.05 27.89 -10.43
CA ASP A 208 -9.66 27.71 -10.90
C ASP A 208 -8.67 28.53 -10.06
N ALA A 209 -9.11 29.00 -8.88
CA ALA A 209 -8.26 29.80 -8.00
C ALA A 209 -7.14 28.94 -7.41
N ARG A 210 -5.99 29.59 -7.17
CA ARG A 210 -4.96 29.07 -6.29
C ARG A 210 -5.14 29.67 -4.92
N VAL A 211 -5.15 28.83 -3.89
CA VAL A 211 -5.45 29.23 -2.52
C VAL A 211 -4.35 28.80 -1.57
N LYS A 212 -4.16 29.57 -0.51
CA LYS A 212 -3.31 29.19 0.62
C LYS A 212 -4.20 28.76 1.79
N MET A 213 -4.01 27.53 2.27
CA MET A 213 -4.84 26.89 3.27
C MET A 213 -4.00 26.30 4.41
N SER A 214 -4.51 26.34 5.64
CA SER A 214 -4.11 25.37 6.66
C SER A 214 -5.21 24.32 6.85
N TYR A 215 -4.84 23.07 7.12
CA TYR A 215 -5.82 21.99 7.29
C TYR A 215 -5.29 20.85 8.15
N VAL A 216 -6.24 20.08 8.69
CA VAL A 216 -6.04 18.76 9.30
C VAL A 216 -7.05 17.82 8.67
N GLY A 217 -6.57 16.75 8.06
CA GLY A 217 -7.38 15.67 7.49
C GLY A 217 -7.50 14.50 8.46
N MET A 218 -8.73 14.06 8.71
CA MET A 218 -9.05 13.02 9.69
C MET A 218 -9.99 11.98 9.10
N ASN A 219 -9.83 10.74 9.53
CA ASN A 219 -10.81 9.68 9.34
C ASN A 219 -12.04 9.87 10.24
N PRO A 220 -13.15 9.15 9.99
CA PRO A 220 -14.34 9.20 10.85
C PRO A 220 -14.09 8.83 12.32
N ASP A 221 -13.07 8.03 12.62
CA ASP A 221 -12.64 7.65 13.96
C ASP A 221 -11.77 8.71 14.66
N GLY A 222 -11.45 9.81 13.95
CA GLY A 222 -10.65 10.91 14.46
C GLY A 222 -9.14 10.74 14.25
N SER A 223 -8.66 9.62 13.71
CA SER A 223 -7.26 9.45 13.37
C SER A 223 -6.86 10.41 12.25
N ILE A 224 -5.71 11.08 12.41
CA ILE A 224 -5.18 12.03 11.43
C ILE A 224 -4.43 11.26 10.35
N PHE A 225 -4.76 11.52 9.08
CA PHE A 225 -4.05 10.94 7.95
C PHE A 225 -3.17 11.95 7.20
N ASP A 226 -3.48 13.26 7.33
CA ASP A 226 -2.69 14.33 6.70
C ASP A 226 -2.91 15.66 7.38
N GLN A 227 -1.92 16.55 7.34
CA GLN A 227 -2.06 17.91 7.86
C GLN A 227 -1.02 18.86 7.28
N SER A 228 -1.36 20.14 7.17
CA SER A 228 -0.41 21.19 6.86
C SER A 228 0.59 21.39 8.02
N PRO A 229 1.84 21.84 7.75
CA PRO A 229 2.77 22.24 8.80
C PRO A 229 2.16 23.29 9.72
N ALA A 230 2.40 23.15 11.03
CA ALA A 230 1.84 24.04 12.04
C ALA A 230 2.18 25.52 11.75
N GLY A 231 1.15 26.39 11.74
CA GLY A 231 1.31 27.82 11.50
C GLY A 231 1.70 28.21 10.05
N GLN A 232 1.81 27.24 9.13
CA GLN A 232 2.15 27.49 7.73
C GLN A 232 1.03 26.95 6.86
N GLY A 233 0.50 27.79 5.95
CA GLY A 233 -0.43 27.31 4.94
C GLY A 233 0.30 26.68 3.77
N ILE A 234 -0.35 25.72 3.11
CA ILE A 234 0.09 25.11 1.84
C ILE A 234 -0.78 25.68 0.71
N SER A 235 -0.17 25.89 -0.45
CA SER A 235 -0.85 26.45 -1.62
C SER A 235 -1.28 25.35 -2.59
N PHE A 236 -2.56 25.37 -2.98
CA PHE A 236 -3.17 24.41 -3.91
C PHE A 236 -3.91 25.14 -5.04
N GLY A 237 -3.88 24.58 -6.24
CA GLY A 237 -4.88 24.87 -7.27
C GLY A 237 -6.17 24.10 -6.98
N LEU A 238 -7.33 24.75 -7.07
CA LEU A 238 -8.62 24.07 -6.80
C LEU A 238 -8.98 23.00 -7.85
N ASN A 239 -8.28 22.98 -8.98
CA ASN A 239 -8.36 21.95 -10.02
C ASN A 239 -7.39 20.77 -9.80
N GLU A 240 -6.54 20.83 -8.75
CA GLU A 240 -5.51 19.82 -8.43
C GLU A 240 -5.88 18.98 -7.20
N VAL A 241 -7.04 19.24 -6.59
CA VAL A 241 -7.49 18.61 -5.33
C VAL A 241 -8.74 17.74 -5.55
N ILE A 242 -9.13 16.97 -4.53
CA ILE A 242 -10.33 16.15 -4.59
C ILE A 242 -11.60 17.01 -4.81
N PRO A 243 -12.64 16.47 -5.49
CA PRO A 243 -13.86 17.23 -5.80
C PRO A 243 -14.50 17.91 -4.60
N GLY A 244 -14.51 17.25 -3.44
CA GLY A 244 -15.05 17.82 -2.20
C GLY A 244 -14.31 19.07 -1.72
N TRP A 245 -13.00 19.15 -1.95
CA TRP A 245 -12.23 20.36 -1.66
C TRP A 245 -12.53 21.45 -2.67
N THR A 246 -12.57 21.13 -3.98
CA THR A 246 -12.93 22.09 -5.02
C THR A 246 -14.28 22.73 -4.72
N GLU A 247 -15.28 21.96 -4.30
CA GLU A 247 -16.60 22.50 -3.93
C GLU A 247 -16.55 23.25 -2.60
N GLY A 248 -16.03 22.63 -1.53
CA GLY A 248 -16.07 23.16 -0.19
C GLY A 248 -15.30 24.47 -0.02
N ILE A 249 -14.14 24.62 -0.66
CA ILE A 249 -13.32 25.82 -0.57
C ILE A 249 -13.98 27.02 -1.27
N GLN A 250 -14.74 26.79 -2.34
CA GLN A 250 -15.51 27.87 -2.99
C GLN A 250 -16.65 28.43 -2.11
N LEU A 251 -17.10 27.67 -1.09
CA LEU A 251 -18.07 28.17 -0.10
C LEU A 251 -17.41 29.09 0.94
N MET A 252 -16.08 29.00 1.11
CA MET A 252 -15.33 29.74 2.12
C MET A 252 -15.01 31.18 1.67
N SER A 253 -15.05 32.11 2.62
CA SER A 253 -14.46 33.43 2.46
C SER A 253 -13.05 33.45 3.06
N VAL A 254 -12.12 34.25 2.53
CA VAL A 254 -10.79 34.41 3.15
C VAL A 254 -10.93 34.82 4.61
N GLY A 255 -10.19 34.13 5.48
CA GLY A 255 -10.24 34.25 6.93
C GLY A 255 -11.28 33.37 7.63
N SER A 256 -12.07 32.58 6.88
CA SER A 256 -13.00 31.60 7.46
C SER A 256 -12.31 30.29 7.84
N LYS A 257 -12.90 29.59 8.81
CA LYS A 257 -12.57 28.23 9.20
C LYS A 257 -13.81 27.37 9.13
N ILE A 258 -13.73 26.24 8.46
CA ILE A 258 -14.83 25.26 8.37
C ILE A 258 -14.36 23.87 8.76
N ARG A 259 -15.31 23.03 9.17
CA ARG A 259 -15.12 21.57 9.17
C ARG A 259 -15.92 21.00 8.03
N LEU A 260 -15.22 20.34 7.11
CA LEU A 260 -15.77 19.75 5.90
C LEU A 260 -15.87 18.23 6.10
N PHE A 261 -17.00 17.64 5.72
CA PHE A 261 -17.22 16.20 5.70
C PHE A 261 -17.46 15.80 4.24
N VAL A 262 -16.48 15.14 3.67
CA VAL A 262 -16.44 14.79 2.25
C VAL A 262 -16.95 13.35 2.10
N PRO A 263 -18.10 13.11 1.45
CA PRO A 263 -18.54 11.75 1.15
C PRO A 263 -17.54 11.10 0.18
N GLN A 264 -17.48 9.78 0.18
CA GLN A 264 -16.49 9.03 -0.57
C GLN A 264 -16.50 9.33 -2.07
N GLU A 265 -17.64 9.66 -2.66
CA GLU A 265 -17.81 10.04 -4.07
C GLU A 265 -17.10 11.34 -4.44
N LEU A 266 -16.91 12.22 -3.47
CA LEU A 266 -16.19 13.50 -3.61
C LEU A 266 -14.76 13.43 -3.03
N GLY A 267 -14.35 12.27 -2.54
CA GLY A 267 -13.03 11.95 -2.00
C GLY A 267 -12.25 11.00 -2.90
N TYR A 268 -11.75 9.91 -2.31
CA TYR A 268 -10.91 8.93 -3.01
C TYR A 268 -11.68 7.69 -3.47
N ALA A 269 -12.95 7.55 -3.12
CA ALA A 269 -13.78 6.37 -3.42
C ALA A 269 -13.07 5.06 -2.98
N GLY A 270 -12.98 4.08 -3.87
CA GLY A 270 -12.31 2.81 -3.61
C GLY A 270 -10.78 2.85 -3.70
N ASN A 271 -10.16 4.00 -4.05
CA ASN A 271 -8.75 4.12 -4.39
C ASN A 271 -8.03 5.21 -3.58
N PRO A 272 -7.93 5.08 -2.26
CA PRO A 272 -7.16 6.02 -1.46
C PRO A 272 -5.67 5.99 -1.85
N PRO A 273 -4.91 7.08 -1.64
CA PRO A 273 -3.47 7.11 -1.89
C PRO A 273 -2.75 6.00 -1.13
N GLN A 274 -1.82 5.34 -1.80
CA GLN A 274 -1.05 4.26 -1.20
C GLN A 274 -0.21 4.80 -0.03
N GLY A 275 -0.28 4.12 1.11
CA GLY A 275 0.40 4.53 2.34
C GLY A 275 -0.34 5.61 3.15
N ALA A 276 -1.44 6.16 2.65
CA ALA A 276 -2.35 6.96 3.46
C ALA A 276 -3.16 6.02 4.37
N ASN A 277 -3.27 6.35 5.64
CA ASN A 277 -4.12 5.61 6.57
C ASN A 277 -5.61 5.93 6.34
N ILE A 278 -6.11 5.62 5.13
CA ILE A 278 -7.50 5.87 4.70
C ILE A 278 -8.08 4.56 4.18
N LYS A 279 -9.20 4.12 4.77
CA LYS A 279 -9.91 2.93 4.27
C LYS A 279 -10.61 3.24 2.93
N PRO A 280 -10.66 2.28 1.99
CA PRO A 280 -11.49 2.42 0.78
C PRO A 280 -12.93 2.80 1.12
N TYR A 281 -13.51 3.67 0.31
CA TYR A 281 -14.89 4.19 0.47
C TYR A 281 -15.16 4.94 1.79
N SER A 282 -14.12 5.31 2.54
CA SER A 282 -14.28 6.11 3.76
C SER A 282 -14.62 7.57 3.41
N PRO A 283 -15.56 8.22 4.10
CA PRO A 283 -15.68 9.65 4.06
C PRO A 283 -14.47 10.29 4.75
N LEU A 284 -14.16 11.53 4.38
CA LEU A 284 -13.01 12.25 4.90
C LEU A 284 -13.52 13.49 5.68
N ILE A 285 -12.83 13.81 6.76
CA ILE A 285 -13.12 14.99 7.57
C ILE A 285 -11.94 15.94 7.46
N PHE A 286 -12.18 17.19 7.12
CA PHE A 286 -11.13 18.21 7.08
C PHE A 286 -11.55 19.40 7.95
N GLU A 287 -10.68 19.78 8.86
CA GLU A 287 -10.77 21.08 9.50
C GLU A 287 -9.80 22.01 8.78
N MET A 288 -10.31 23.08 8.15
CA MET A 288 -9.54 23.89 7.24
C MET A 288 -9.80 25.38 7.39
N GLU A 289 -8.76 26.18 7.20
CA GLU A 289 -8.81 27.65 7.22
C GLU A 289 -8.31 28.20 5.89
N LEU A 290 -9.11 29.04 5.23
CA LEU A 290 -8.74 29.73 4.01
C LEU A 290 -7.96 31.00 4.37
N MET A 291 -6.65 30.97 4.19
CA MET A 291 -5.75 32.07 4.57
C MET A 291 -5.68 33.15 3.49
N ALA A 292 -5.61 32.76 2.23
CA ALA A 292 -5.51 33.69 1.11
C ALA A 292 -5.99 33.07 -0.20
N ILE A 293 -6.38 33.90 -1.15
CA ILE A 293 -6.49 33.58 -2.56
C ILE A 293 -5.25 34.18 -3.22
N GLU A 294 -4.43 33.32 -3.84
CA GLU A 294 -3.20 33.74 -4.51
C GLU A 294 -3.52 34.27 -5.92
N LYS A 295 -2.82 35.28 -6.32
CA LYS A 295 -2.88 35.75 -7.72
C LYS A 295 -2.29 34.64 -8.60
N ALA A 296 -2.93 34.37 -9.75
CA ALA A 296 -2.35 33.51 -10.77
C ALA A 296 -0.96 34.04 -11.12
N THR A 297 0.09 33.29 -10.80
CA THR A 297 1.40 33.56 -11.36
C THR A 297 1.32 33.18 -12.83
N VAL A 298 1.08 34.16 -13.70
CA VAL A 298 1.29 33.97 -15.13
C VAL A 298 2.76 33.57 -15.26
N PRO A 299 3.08 32.43 -15.87
CA PRO A 299 4.48 32.12 -16.17
C PRO A 299 4.99 33.33 -16.99
N ASN A 300 6.04 33.99 -16.51
CA ASN A 300 6.69 35.05 -17.23
C ASN A 300 7.35 34.45 -18.47
N THR A 301 6.58 34.21 -19.52
CA THR A 301 7.05 34.01 -20.88
C THR A 301 7.44 35.38 -21.45
N ALA A 302 8.38 36.05 -20.80
CA ALA A 302 9.21 37.01 -21.47
C ALA A 302 10.03 36.20 -22.49
N LEU A 303 9.56 36.15 -23.71
CA LEU A 303 10.39 35.77 -24.85
C LEU A 303 11.70 36.54 -24.75
N PRO A 304 12.87 35.90 -24.92
CA PRO A 304 14.13 36.61 -25.00
C PRO A 304 14.05 37.55 -26.18
N GLN A 305 14.24 38.88 -25.94
CA GLN A 305 14.25 39.93 -26.94
C GLN A 305 15.50 39.87 -27.87
N GLU A 306 16.00 38.70 -28.15
CA GLU A 306 17.27 38.51 -28.89
C GLU A 306 17.10 38.03 -30.36
N LEU A 307 15.90 38.12 -30.94
CA LEU A 307 15.70 37.74 -32.35
C LEU A 307 15.10 38.84 -33.23
N VAL A 308 15.26 40.10 -32.86
CA VAL A 308 14.93 41.21 -33.77
C VAL A 308 16.14 42.12 -33.95
N GLN A 309 17.20 41.63 -34.56
CA GLN A 309 18.21 42.42 -35.28
C GLN A 309 19.06 41.47 -36.14
N ARG A 310 18.68 41.33 -37.39
CA ARG A 310 19.62 41.24 -38.51
C ARG A 310 18.99 41.86 -39.77
N PRO A 311 19.81 42.67 -40.51
CA PRO A 311 19.37 43.39 -41.67
C PRO A 311 19.16 42.51 -42.89
#